data_0ce789e5d0c4c1056de7f7d4070097ce
#
_entry.id   0ce789e5d0c4c1056de7f7d4070097ce
#
_cell.length_a   1.000
_cell.length_b   1.000
_cell.length_c   1.000
_cell.angle_alpha   90.00
_cell.angle_beta   90.00
_cell.angle_gamma   90.00
#
_symmetry.space_group_name_H-M   'P 1'
#
loop_
_entity.id
_entity.type
_entity.pdbx_description
1 polymer ?
#
loop_
_entity_poly.entity_id
_entity_poly.type
_entity_poly.pdbx_seq_one_letter_code
_entity_poly.pdbx_strand_id
1 'polypeptide(L)'
;MIRVNNIHLSLDYDDKSVRKAVAQQLRVEEKSIKSCKIFRRSVDARKKDSIYFLTTVDAELNINEEKVCKKCGNAQIARKYEYNQMKFGNAPSPIVVGAGPAGLFAALILARSGANPILIERGRDVDRRTADVNRFWTSGQLDTTSNVQFGEGGAGTFSDGKLNSGTKDIRQRKVLEEFVSHGAPDEILYNAKPHIGTDMLKGTIKNIRNEIIELGGRVMFETKLVSMGFSDNKLKSITIETKNGNEIIETDNVILAIGHSARDTFEMLYDLKLPIEAKPFSVGARIEHLRQKVDKAQYGRFAGNKKLGSANYKLSTHLDNGRGVYTFCMCPGGKVVNASSEKNRLCTNGMSEFARNAENSNSALLVGINPDDYESDHPLAGMYLQRKLESKAFVAGGENYNAPIQRVDDFLNNRKSTHLGDVKPSIGPNYEFSNLNEILPEYVNTSMAQGIVKMGRMLHGFDDGDAVLTGVESRSSSPVRIMRKTDTLESVLIEGLYPCGEGAGYAGGIISAAVDGIKCAEKIIEKSNK
;
A
#
# COMPACT_ATOMS: atom_id res chain seq x y z
N MET A 1 1.29 34.10 -1.37
CA MET A 1 0.58 33.07 -0.58
C MET A 1 1.40 32.67 0.64
N ILE A 2 0.79 32.59 1.79
CA ILE A 2 1.43 32.17 3.04
C ILE A 2 0.79 30.88 3.56
N ARG A 3 1.58 30.05 4.24
CA ARG A 3 1.13 28.82 4.89
C ARG A 3 1.09 29.04 6.40
N VAL A 4 -0.08 28.83 6.99
CA VAL A 4 -0.37 29.04 8.40
C VAL A 4 -0.58 27.69 9.07
N ASN A 5 0.26 27.36 10.05
CA ASN A 5 0.26 26.11 10.76
C ASN A 5 -0.53 26.19 12.07
N ASN A 6 -0.90 25.05 12.62
CA ASN A 6 -1.52 24.91 13.94
C ASN A 6 -2.86 25.65 14.09
N ILE A 7 -3.67 25.67 13.03
CA ILE A 7 -5.04 26.18 13.08
C ILE A 7 -5.95 25.08 13.68
N HIS A 8 -6.61 25.41 14.77
CA HIS A 8 -7.58 24.52 15.43
C HIS A 8 -8.97 24.82 14.89
N LEU A 9 -9.66 23.81 14.36
CA LEU A 9 -11.02 23.93 13.85
C LEU A 9 -11.94 22.94 14.57
N SER A 10 -13.16 23.36 14.88
CA SER A 10 -14.19 22.45 15.40
C SER A 10 -14.54 21.37 14.38
N LEU A 11 -15.21 20.29 14.80
CA LEU A 11 -15.64 19.24 13.86
C LEU A 11 -16.63 19.77 12.81
N ASP A 12 -17.41 20.79 13.17
CA ASP A 12 -18.44 21.40 12.30
C ASP A 12 -17.98 22.71 11.66
N TYR A 13 -16.67 22.85 11.40
CA TYR A 13 -16.13 24.04 10.73
C TYR A 13 -16.68 24.24 9.32
N ASP A 14 -16.76 25.49 8.91
CA ASP A 14 -17.07 25.96 7.55
C ASP A 14 -15.96 26.92 7.05
N ASP A 15 -16.08 27.40 5.83
CA ASP A 15 -15.11 28.32 5.22
C ASP A 15 -14.99 29.64 6.00
N LYS A 16 -16.06 30.12 6.63
CA LYS A 16 -16.02 31.31 7.48
C LYS A 16 -15.19 31.05 8.73
N SER A 17 -15.37 29.90 9.35
CA SER A 17 -14.59 29.46 10.52
C SER A 17 -13.11 29.37 10.20
N VAL A 18 -12.75 28.80 9.01
CA VAL A 18 -11.35 28.72 8.54
C VAL A 18 -10.76 30.12 8.38
N ARG A 19 -11.46 31.02 7.65
CA ARG A 19 -11.02 32.41 7.44
C ARG A 19 -10.83 33.16 8.76
N LYS A 20 -11.78 33.06 9.67
CA LYS A 20 -11.71 33.68 10.99
C LYS A 20 -10.52 33.18 11.80
N ALA A 21 -10.31 31.86 11.84
CA ALA A 21 -9.21 31.25 12.57
C ALA A 21 -7.84 31.66 11.97
N VAL A 22 -7.72 31.74 10.65
CA VAL A 22 -6.51 32.24 9.96
C VAL A 22 -6.26 33.72 10.31
N ALA A 23 -7.30 34.58 10.26
CA ALA A 23 -7.18 36.00 10.61
C ALA A 23 -6.68 36.21 12.05
N GLN A 24 -7.26 35.44 13.01
CA GLN A 24 -6.84 35.47 14.42
C GLN A 24 -5.38 35.02 14.59
N GLN A 25 -4.99 33.91 13.94
CA GLN A 25 -3.62 33.38 14.03
C GLN A 25 -2.59 34.36 13.46
N LEU A 26 -2.92 35.02 12.34
CA LEU A 26 -2.07 35.99 11.67
C LEU A 26 -2.12 37.40 12.31
N ARG A 27 -3.10 37.65 13.19
CA ARG A 27 -3.40 38.97 13.80
C ARG A 27 -3.65 40.05 12.73
N VAL A 28 -4.49 39.71 11.76
CA VAL A 28 -4.95 40.59 10.68
C VAL A 28 -6.48 40.63 10.64
N GLU A 29 -7.04 41.67 10.00
CA GLU A 29 -8.47 41.72 9.76
C GLU A 29 -8.91 40.67 8.72
N GLU A 30 -10.09 40.06 8.87
CA GLU A 30 -10.61 39.07 7.93
C GLU A 30 -10.69 39.59 6.48
N LYS A 31 -10.99 40.87 6.29
CA LYS A 31 -11.01 41.51 4.97
C LYS A 31 -9.65 41.54 4.27
N SER A 32 -8.55 41.39 5.02
CA SER A 32 -7.20 41.31 4.45
C SER A 32 -6.89 39.95 3.83
N ILE A 33 -7.74 38.95 4.05
CA ILE A 33 -7.59 37.62 3.48
C ILE A 33 -8.36 37.57 2.16
N LYS A 34 -7.65 37.31 1.06
CA LYS A 34 -8.23 37.13 -0.27
C LYS A 34 -8.82 35.73 -0.42
N SER A 35 -8.06 34.68 -0.10
CA SER A 35 -8.46 33.28 -0.19
C SER A 35 -7.83 32.42 0.92
N CYS A 36 -8.50 31.33 1.29
CA CYS A 36 -7.99 30.31 2.19
C CYS A 36 -8.25 28.92 1.59
N LYS A 37 -7.24 28.04 1.63
CA LYS A 37 -7.38 26.64 1.25
C LYS A 37 -6.70 25.75 2.29
N ILE A 38 -7.38 24.73 2.77
CA ILE A 38 -6.78 23.74 3.69
C ILE A 38 -5.69 23.00 2.90
N PHE A 39 -4.46 23.07 3.38
CA PHE A 39 -3.31 22.36 2.85
C PHE A 39 -3.13 20.99 3.53
N ARG A 40 -3.41 20.92 4.86
CA ARG A 40 -3.34 19.69 5.63
C ARG A 40 -4.38 19.70 6.75
N ARG A 41 -5.04 18.57 6.96
CA ARG A 41 -6.02 18.36 8.04
C ARG A 41 -5.76 17.04 8.75
N SER A 42 -5.68 17.06 10.05
CA SER A 42 -5.57 15.88 10.92
C SER A 42 -6.55 15.95 12.07
N VAL A 43 -7.03 14.80 12.52
CA VAL A 43 -7.84 14.71 13.76
C VAL A 43 -6.89 14.72 14.95
N ASP A 44 -7.12 15.60 15.92
CA ASP A 44 -6.52 15.53 17.25
C ASP A 44 -7.53 14.96 18.24
N ALA A 45 -7.36 13.68 18.58
CA ALA A 45 -8.19 12.94 19.52
C ALA A 45 -7.42 12.51 20.79
N ARG A 46 -6.30 13.16 21.11
CA ARG A 46 -5.51 12.86 22.30
C ARG A 46 -6.32 13.09 23.60
N LYS A 47 -7.21 14.07 23.59
CA LYS A 47 -8.18 14.32 24.65
C LYS A 47 -9.57 13.92 24.17
N LYS A 48 -10.07 12.80 24.67
CA LYS A 48 -11.37 12.23 24.23
C LYS A 48 -12.58 13.12 24.54
N ASP A 49 -12.43 14.09 25.42
CA ASP A 49 -13.49 15.06 25.76
C ASP A 49 -13.45 16.31 24.87
N SER A 50 -12.38 16.50 24.09
CA SER A 50 -12.17 17.67 23.23
C SER A 50 -11.44 17.27 21.96
N ILE A 51 -12.19 16.74 20.98
CA ILE A 51 -11.66 16.37 19.66
C ILE A 51 -11.88 17.53 18.69
N TYR A 52 -10.85 17.84 17.91
CA TYR A 52 -10.87 18.91 16.91
C TYR A 52 -9.99 18.56 15.71
N PHE A 53 -10.12 19.32 14.64
CA PHE A 53 -9.19 19.25 13.52
C PHE A 53 -8.01 20.20 13.73
N LEU A 54 -6.80 19.63 13.66
CA LEU A 54 -5.57 20.39 13.55
C LEU A 54 -5.24 20.56 12.08
N THR A 55 -5.19 21.83 11.62
CA THR A 55 -5.04 22.14 10.19
C THR A 55 -3.84 23.04 9.90
N THR A 56 -3.33 22.93 8.68
CA THR A 56 -2.46 23.88 8.02
C THR A 56 -3.23 24.48 6.86
N VAL A 57 -3.22 25.81 6.74
CA VAL A 57 -4.02 26.53 5.74
C VAL A 57 -3.08 27.40 4.89
N ASP A 58 -3.23 27.31 3.58
CA ASP A 58 -2.61 28.25 2.63
C ASP A 58 -3.57 29.42 2.43
N ALA A 59 -3.08 30.65 2.62
CA ALA A 59 -3.85 31.87 2.50
C ALA A 59 -3.16 32.88 1.59
N GLU A 60 -3.95 33.59 0.78
CA GLU A 60 -3.52 34.77 0.04
C GLU A 60 -4.03 36.02 0.74
N LEU A 61 -3.18 37.05 0.86
CA LEU A 61 -3.52 38.28 1.54
C LEU A 61 -3.47 39.48 0.57
N ASN A 62 -4.29 40.50 0.85
CA ASN A 62 -4.25 41.81 0.15
C ASN A 62 -3.14 42.73 0.69
N ILE A 63 -2.39 42.31 1.70
CA ILE A 63 -1.35 43.05 2.40
C ILE A 63 -0.02 42.30 2.25
N ASN A 64 1.07 42.96 2.66
CA ASN A 64 2.41 42.37 2.52
C ASN A 64 2.60 41.11 3.36
N GLU A 65 2.60 39.97 2.68
CA GLU A 65 2.70 38.64 3.25
C GLU A 65 4.01 38.40 4.02
N GLU A 66 5.15 38.93 3.55
CA GLU A 66 6.44 38.79 4.23
C GLU A 66 6.46 39.49 5.59
N LYS A 67 5.86 40.69 5.66
CA LYS A 67 5.73 41.41 6.93
C LYS A 67 4.85 40.67 7.93
N VAL A 68 3.79 40.01 7.45
CA VAL A 68 2.91 39.18 8.29
C VAL A 68 3.65 37.95 8.79
N CYS A 69 4.38 37.25 7.92
CA CYS A 69 5.18 36.08 8.31
C CYS A 69 6.24 36.39 9.37
N LYS A 70 6.92 37.54 9.25
CA LYS A 70 7.92 37.97 10.24
C LYS A 70 7.34 38.21 11.65
N LYS A 71 6.04 38.55 11.74
CA LYS A 71 5.33 38.78 13.00
C LYS A 71 4.62 37.56 13.58
N CYS A 72 4.50 36.50 12.78
CA CYS A 72 3.75 35.28 13.16
C CYS A 72 4.64 34.05 13.04
N GLY A 73 5.08 33.47 14.17
CA GLY A 73 5.94 32.30 14.20
C GLY A 73 5.31 31.00 13.61
N ASN A 74 3.98 31.01 13.43
CA ASN A 74 3.24 29.88 12.84
C ASN A 74 2.95 30.07 11.34
N ALA A 75 3.50 31.12 10.70
CA ALA A 75 3.30 31.42 9.29
C ALA A 75 4.62 31.46 8.53
N GLN A 76 4.61 31.00 7.30
CA GLN A 76 5.74 31.03 6.38
C GLN A 76 5.27 31.27 4.94
N ILE A 77 6.15 31.83 4.11
CA ILE A 77 5.87 31.91 2.67
C ILE A 77 5.73 30.49 2.10
N ALA A 78 4.60 30.22 1.47
CA ALA A 78 4.33 28.93 0.83
C ALA A 78 4.97 28.90 -0.55
N ARG A 79 5.71 27.84 -0.83
CA ARG A 79 6.20 27.55 -2.18
C ARG A 79 5.19 26.64 -2.88
N LYS A 80 4.76 27.03 -4.08
CA LYS A 80 3.94 26.17 -4.92
C LYS A 80 4.80 25.00 -5.40
N TYR A 81 4.29 23.80 -5.28
CA TYR A 81 4.91 22.63 -5.89
C TYR A 81 4.57 22.61 -7.38
N GLU A 82 5.59 22.46 -8.20
CA GLU A 82 5.46 22.25 -9.65
C GLU A 82 6.34 21.08 -10.04
N TYR A 83 5.75 20.10 -10.71
CA TYR A 83 6.48 18.97 -11.25
C TYR A 83 7.02 19.33 -12.63
N ASN A 84 8.33 19.23 -12.81
CA ASN A 84 8.98 19.50 -14.08
C ASN A 84 8.92 18.26 -14.97
N GLN A 85 8.01 18.24 -15.96
CA GLN A 85 7.90 17.18 -16.93
C GLN A 85 9.03 17.29 -17.96
N MET A 86 9.94 16.30 -17.96
CA MET A 86 11.02 16.22 -18.94
C MET A 86 10.52 15.64 -20.26
N LYS A 87 11.19 15.99 -21.38
CA LYS A 87 10.95 15.38 -22.69
C LYS A 87 11.87 14.18 -22.87
N PHE A 88 11.39 13.17 -23.55
CA PHE A 88 12.17 11.98 -23.92
C PHE A 88 12.99 12.28 -25.18
N GLY A 89 14.24 11.81 -25.21
CA GLY A 89 15.13 11.96 -26.34
C GLY A 89 14.87 10.94 -27.47
N ASN A 90 15.86 10.76 -28.32
CA ASN A 90 15.76 9.79 -29.41
C ASN A 90 16.32 8.41 -28.98
N ALA A 91 15.49 7.61 -28.34
CA ALA A 91 15.84 6.27 -27.87
C ALA A 91 14.67 5.29 -28.10
N PRO A 92 14.90 3.96 -28.09
CA PRO A 92 13.84 2.97 -28.19
C PRO A 92 12.79 3.10 -27.07
N SER A 93 11.55 2.69 -27.36
CA SER A 93 10.47 2.69 -26.38
C SER A 93 10.81 1.81 -25.18
N PRO A 94 10.80 2.35 -23.94
CA PRO A 94 11.09 1.57 -22.75
C PRO A 94 9.94 0.62 -22.41
N ILE A 95 10.28 -0.53 -21.83
CA ILE A 95 9.29 -1.48 -21.34
C ILE A 95 9.12 -1.35 -19.83
N VAL A 96 7.87 -1.42 -19.38
CA VAL A 96 7.51 -1.44 -17.96
C VAL A 96 6.82 -2.77 -17.65
N VAL A 97 7.37 -3.54 -16.71
CA VAL A 97 6.86 -4.86 -16.33
C VAL A 97 6.10 -4.76 -15.01
N GLY A 98 4.78 -4.98 -15.09
CA GLY A 98 3.84 -4.91 -13.98
C GLY A 98 3.05 -3.60 -13.93
N ALA A 99 1.72 -3.71 -13.90
CA ALA A 99 0.78 -2.59 -13.84
C ALA A 99 0.32 -2.26 -12.41
N GLY A 100 1.18 -2.48 -11.40
CA GLY A 100 0.99 -1.96 -10.05
C GLY A 100 1.30 -0.46 -9.96
N PRO A 101 1.24 0.16 -8.76
CA PRO A 101 1.47 1.61 -8.62
C PRO A 101 2.82 2.07 -9.19
N ALA A 102 3.89 1.30 -8.99
CA ALA A 102 5.21 1.64 -9.55
C ALA A 102 5.18 1.68 -11.08
N GLY A 103 4.65 0.62 -11.71
CA GLY A 103 4.64 0.52 -13.17
C GLY A 103 3.68 1.50 -13.83
N LEU A 104 2.47 1.70 -13.27
CA LEU A 104 1.50 2.67 -13.81
C LEU A 104 2.05 4.09 -13.79
N PHE A 105 2.66 4.52 -12.68
CA PHE A 105 3.24 5.86 -12.58
C PHE A 105 4.51 6.01 -13.43
N ALA A 106 5.33 4.97 -13.55
CA ALA A 106 6.46 4.97 -14.48
C ALA A 106 5.98 5.12 -15.93
N ALA A 107 5.00 4.32 -16.35
CA ALA A 107 4.44 4.38 -17.70
C ALA A 107 3.76 5.73 -17.99
N LEU A 108 3.03 6.30 -17.02
CA LEU A 108 2.39 7.62 -17.17
C LEU A 108 3.43 8.72 -17.41
N ILE A 109 4.51 8.76 -16.62
CA ILE A 109 5.58 9.77 -16.77
C ILE A 109 6.31 9.58 -18.10
N LEU A 110 6.61 8.35 -18.50
CA LEU A 110 7.21 8.03 -19.80
C LEU A 110 6.29 8.44 -20.95
N ALA A 111 5.01 8.13 -20.90
CA ALA A 111 4.04 8.51 -21.93
C ALA A 111 3.94 10.03 -22.09
N ARG A 112 3.85 10.77 -21.00
CA ARG A 112 3.85 12.24 -21.01
C ARG A 112 5.15 12.86 -21.49
N SER A 113 6.25 12.14 -21.42
CA SER A 113 7.53 12.57 -21.97
C SER A 113 7.65 12.33 -23.49
N GLY A 114 6.73 11.57 -24.09
CA GLY A 114 6.76 11.17 -25.50
C GLY A 114 7.52 9.87 -25.76
N ALA A 115 7.81 9.06 -24.74
CA ALA A 115 8.60 7.82 -24.87
C ALA A 115 7.82 6.64 -25.45
N ASN A 116 6.50 6.73 -25.61
CA ASN A 116 5.61 5.63 -26.06
C ASN A 116 5.88 4.29 -25.34
N PRO A 117 5.77 4.22 -24.01
CA PRO A 117 6.16 3.02 -23.26
C PRO A 117 5.29 1.81 -23.58
N ILE A 118 5.84 0.60 -23.40
CA ILE A 118 5.10 -0.65 -23.45
C ILE A 118 4.95 -1.15 -22.01
N LEU A 119 3.73 -1.10 -21.47
CA LEU A 119 3.39 -1.63 -20.15
C LEU A 119 2.83 -3.04 -20.30
N ILE A 120 3.48 -4.04 -19.69
CA ILE A 120 3.01 -5.42 -19.67
C ILE A 120 2.53 -5.82 -18.27
N GLU A 121 1.42 -6.56 -18.21
CA GLU A 121 0.83 -7.07 -16.97
C GLU A 121 0.39 -8.53 -17.18
N ARG A 122 0.80 -9.41 -16.23
CA ARG A 122 0.46 -10.85 -16.32
C ARG A 122 -1.03 -11.13 -16.15
N GLY A 123 -1.70 -10.31 -15.31
CA GLY A 123 -3.12 -10.45 -15.05
C GLY A 123 -3.97 -9.65 -16.03
N ARG A 124 -5.25 -9.57 -15.69
CA ARG A 124 -6.26 -8.90 -16.51
C ARG A 124 -6.43 -7.43 -16.13
N ASP A 125 -7.12 -6.68 -17.00
CA ASP A 125 -7.61 -5.34 -16.68
C ASP A 125 -8.52 -5.36 -15.43
N VAL A 126 -8.69 -4.20 -14.80
CA VAL A 126 -9.35 -4.08 -13.50
C VAL A 126 -10.80 -4.59 -13.50
N ASP A 127 -11.52 -4.50 -14.62
CA ASP A 127 -12.92 -4.94 -14.71
C ASP A 127 -12.99 -6.48 -14.74
N ARG A 128 -12.23 -7.14 -15.63
CA ARG A 128 -12.15 -8.61 -15.71
C ARG A 128 -11.53 -9.22 -14.46
N ARG A 129 -10.46 -8.59 -13.94
CA ARG A 129 -9.82 -8.97 -12.68
C ARG A 129 -10.80 -8.93 -11.51
N THR A 130 -11.68 -7.93 -11.43
CA THR A 130 -12.71 -7.86 -10.39
C THR A 130 -13.66 -9.05 -10.46
N ALA A 131 -14.04 -9.49 -11.65
CA ALA A 131 -14.85 -10.69 -11.82
C ALA A 131 -14.11 -11.96 -11.36
N ASP A 132 -12.81 -12.08 -11.68
CA ASP A 132 -11.98 -13.22 -11.25
C ASP A 132 -11.85 -13.29 -9.73
N VAL A 133 -11.60 -12.15 -9.07
CA VAL A 133 -11.50 -12.04 -7.61
C VAL A 133 -12.83 -12.39 -6.94
N ASN A 134 -13.95 -11.89 -7.44
CA ASN A 134 -15.28 -12.22 -6.91
C ASN A 134 -15.59 -13.72 -7.09
N ARG A 135 -15.28 -14.30 -8.25
CA ARG A 135 -15.42 -15.74 -8.48
C ARG A 135 -14.60 -16.55 -7.47
N PHE A 136 -13.35 -16.16 -7.24
CA PHE A 136 -12.50 -16.82 -6.24
C PHE A 136 -13.11 -16.75 -4.83
N TRP A 137 -13.57 -15.57 -4.40
CA TRP A 137 -14.17 -15.41 -3.06
C TRP A 137 -15.49 -16.14 -2.87
N THR A 138 -16.25 -16.39 -3.96
CA THR A 138 -17.55 -17.09 -3.88
C THR A 138 -17.45 -18.59 -4.09
N SER A 139 -16.51 -19.06 -4.92
CA SER A 139 -16.44 -20.47 -5.33
C SER A 139 -15.11 -21.18 -5.02
N GLY A 140 -14.11 -20.46 -4.48
CA GLY A 140 -12.76 -21.02 -4.25
C GLY A 140 -11.95 -21.24 -5.54
N GLN A 141 -12.45 -20.83 -6.72
CA GLN A 141 -11.75 -21.01 -8.00
C GLN A 141 -10.70 -19.92 -8.20
N LEU A 142 -9.46 -20.23 -7.80
CA LEU A 142 -8.34 -19.31 -7.94
C LEU A 142 -7.80 -19.28 -9.38
N ASP A 143 -7.73 -18.08 -9.97
CA ASP A 143 -6.90 -17.81 -11.13
C ASP A 143 -5.51 -17.33 -10.66
N THR A 144 -4.45 -18.10 -10.94
CA THR A 144 -3.09 -17.79 -10.48
C THR A 144 -2.44 -16.63 -11.22
N THR A 145 -3.03 -16.17 -12.31
CA THR A 145 -2.53 -15.04 -13.11
C THR A 145 -3.34 -13.75 -12.90
N SER A 146 -4.62 -13.86 -12.48
CA SER A 146 -5.53 -12.72 -12.26
C SER A 146 -6.26 -12.88 -10.92
N ASN A 147 -5.83 -12.16 -9.89
CA ASN A 147 -6.29 -12.32 -8.50
C ASN A 147 -6.04 -11.05 -7.67
N VAL A 148 -6.10 -11.12 -6.35
CA VAL A 148 -5.84 -9.97 -5.45
C VAL A 148 -4.40 -9.44 -5.57
N GLN A 149 -3.43 -10.23 -6.00
CA GLN A 149 -2.03 -9.84 -6.13
C GLN A 149 -1.67 -9.38 -7.54
N PHE A 150 -2.23 -10.02 -8.57
CA PHE A 150 -1.89 -9.81 -9.97
C PHE A 150 -3.05 -9.23 -10.77
N GLY A 151 -2.71 -8.37 -11.72
CA GLY A 151 -3.61 -7.63 -12.58
C GLY A 151 -3.48 -6.11 -12.40
N GLU A 152 -4.21 -5.37 -13.20
CA GLU A 152 -4.17 -3.91 -13.26
C GLU A 152 -4.34 -3.26 -11.89
N GLY A 153 -3.43 -2.35 -11.54
CA GLY A 153 -3.36 -1.67 -10.26
C GLY A 153 -2.62 -2.44 -9.15
N GLY A 154 -2.18 -3.70 -9.41
CA GLY A 154 -1.46 -4.54 -8.45
C GLY A 154 -2.28 -4.84 -7.18
N ALA A 155 -1.62 -5.30 -6.11
CA ALA A 155 -2.27 -5.64 -4.84
C ALA A 155 -3.00 -4.45 -4.18
N GLY A 156 -2.61 -3.22 -4.49
CA GLY A 156 -3.23 -2.00 -3.98
C GLY A 156 -4.70 -1.84 -4.35
N THR A 157 -5.13 -2.37 -5.49
CA THR A 157 -6.53 -2.25 -5.99
C THR A 157 -7.56 -2.88 -5.03
N PHE A 158 -7.20 -3.98 -4.37
CA PHE A 158 -8.05 -4.68 -3.41
C PHE A 158 -7.53 -4.48 -1.98
N SER A 159 -7.31 -3.21 -1.60
CA SER A 159 -6.86 -2.79 -0.27
C SER A 159 -7.71 -1.61 0.24
N ASP A 160 -7.37 -1.05 1.38
CA ASP A 160 -7.94 0.21 1.87
C ASP A 160 -7.50 1.44 1.02
N GLY A 161 -6.53 1.26 0.13
CA GLY A 161 -6.04 2.36 -0.70
C GLY A 161 -5.36 3.48 0.10
N LYS A 162 -4.64 3.13 1.18
CA LYS A 162 -3.89 4.11 1.98
C LYS A 162 -2.80 4.79 1.16
N LEU A 163 -2.75 6.10 1.28
CA LEU A 163 -1.79 6.95 0.59
C LEU A 163 -0.76 7.59 1.55
N ASN A 164 -0.55 6.97 2.71
CA ASN A 164 0.48 7.39 3.64
C ASN A 164 1.84 6.84 3.21
N SER A 165 2.87 7.67 3.31
CA SER A 165 4.24 7.25 3.06
C SER A 165 5.19 7.82 4.11
N GLY A 166 6.20 7.06 4.50
CA GLY A 166 7.30 7.52 5.37
C GLY A 166 8.39 8.30 4.63
N THR A 167 8.39 8.32 3.30
CA THR A 167 9.36 9.10 2.52
C THR A 167 9.02 10.60 2.57
N LYS A 168 10.04 11.44 2.44
CA LYS A 168 9.89 12.91 2.32
C LYS A 168 10.05 13.39 0.88
N ASP A 169 9.96 12.49 -0.09
CA ASP A 169 10.14 12.81 -1.50
C ASP A 169 9.01 13.72 -2.00
N ILE A 170 9.38 14.79 -2.68
CA ILE A 170 8.45 15.79 -3.20
C ILE A 170 7.46 15.21 -4.24
N ARG A 171 7.84 14.11 -4.93
CA ARG A 171 7.00 13.42 -5.91
C ARG A 171 5.73 12.81 -5.32
N GLN A 172 5.66 12.64 -3.97
CA GLN A 172 4.42 12.24 -3.30
C GLN A 172 3.27 13.19 -3.65
N ARG A 173 3.55 14.49 -3.72
CA ARG A 173 2.52 15.48 -4.08
C ARG A 173 2.04 15.26 -5.51
N LYS A 174 2.96 14.99 -6.45
CA LYS A 174 2.63 14.62 -7.84
C LYS A 174 1.71 13.40 -7.89
N VAL A 175 2.05 12.33 -7.14
CA VAL A 175 1.22 11.12 -7.11
C VAL A 175 -0.20 11.42 -6.62
N LEU A 176 -0.36 12.21 -5.56
CA LEU A 176 -1.68 12.57 -5.05
C LEU A 176 -2.47 13.42 -6.06
N GLU A 177 -1.81 14.38 -6.72
CA GLU A 177 -2.42 15.22 -7.77
C GLU A 177 -2.87 14.38 -8.97
N GLU A 178 -2.06 13.38 -9.37
CA GLU A 178 -2.43 12.45 -10.42
C GLU A 178 -3.65 11.60 -10.05
N PHE A 179 -3.70 11.08 -8.84
CA PHE A 179 -4.89 10.34 -8.41
C PHE A 179 -6.14 11.21 -8.48
N VAL A 180 -6.07 12.46 -8.03
CA VAL A 180 -7.23 13.39 -8.08
C VAL A 180 -7.60 13.71 -9.53
N SER A 181 -6.64 14.01 -10.40
CA SER A 181 -6.92 14.31 -11.81
C SER A 181 -7.56 13.13 -12.56
N HIS A 182 -7.38 11.90 -12.02
CA HIS A 182 -7.97 10.68 -12.56
C HIS A 182 -9.21 10.20 -11.80
N GLY A 183 -9.81 11.04 -10.95
CA GLY A 183 -11.10 10.79 -10.33
C GLY A 183 -11.07 10.31 -8.89
N ALA A 184 -9.91 10.34 -8.21
CA ALA A 184 -9.88 10.13 -6.77
C ALA A 184 -10.43 11.36 -6.02
N PRO A 185 -10.95 11.18 -4.79
CA PRO A 185 -11.51 12.28 -4.00
C PRO A 185 -10.47 13.38 -3.69
N ASP A 186 -10.85 14.65 -3.86
CA ASP A 186 -9.98 15.82 -3.61
C ASP A 186 -9.40 15.85 -2.18
N GLU A 187 -10.10 15.26 -1.22
CA GLU A 187 -9.66 15.27 0.18
C GLU A 187 -8.35 14.53 0.43
N ILE A 188 -7.90 13.65 -0.49
CA ILE A 188 -6.59 13.00 -0.38
C ILE A 188 -5.44 14.01 -0.46
N LEU A 189 -5.65 15.17 -1.06
CA LEU A 189 -4.66 16.25 -1.18
C LEU A 189 -4.34 16.91 0.15
N TYR A 190 -5.27 16.87 1.11
CA TYR A 190 -5.11 17.58 2.37
C TYR A 190 -5.32 16.73 3.63
N ASN A 191 -5.94 15.57 3.56
CA ASN A 191 -6.05 14.68 4.71
C ASN A 191 -4.67 14.14 5.12
N ALA A 192 -4.35 14.20 6.42
CA ALA A 192 -3.07 13.69 6.94
C ALA A 192 -2.96 12.15 6.87
N LYS A 193 -4.09 11.46 6.77
CA LYS A 193 -4.19 10.02 6.55
C LYS A 193 -5.09 9.74 5.35
N PRO A 194 -4.62 10.09 4.13
CA PRO A 194 -5.44 9.96 2.93
C PRO A 194 -5.64 8.50 2.53
N HIS A 195 -6.81 8.21 1.98
CA HIS A 195 -7.14 6.90 1.39
C HIS A 195 -8.15 7.08 0.25
N ILE A 196 -8.20 6.11 -0.65
CA ILE A 196 -9.12 6.15 -1.79
C ILE A 196 -10.25 5.11 -1.63
N GLY A 197 -9.96 3.96 -1.00
CA GLY A 197 -10.90 2.82 -0.94
C GLY A 197 -10.86 1.97 -2.21
N THR A 198 -11.16 0.68 -2.06
CA THR A 198 -11.09 -0.28 -3.17
C THR A 198 -12.12 0.01 -4.27
N ASP A 199 -13.26 0.59 -3.92
CA ASP A 199 -14.35 0.98 -4.83
C ASP A 199 -13.93 2.12 -5.78
N MET A 200 -13.36 3.20 -5.25
CA MET A 200 -12.95 4.37 -6.03
C MET A 200 -11.65 4.14 -6.81
N LEU A 201 -10.72 3.37 -6.23
CA LEU A 201 -9.39 3.17 -6.81
C LEU A 201 -9.44 2.48 -8.18
N LYS A 202 -10.39 1.57 -8.40
CA LYS A 202 -10.58 0.88 -9.69
C LYS A 202 -10.80 1.85 -10.86
N GLY A 203 -11.70 2.81 -10.68
CA GLY A 203 -11.96 3.85 -11.68
C GLY A 203 -10.75 4.74 -11.94
N THR A 204 -10.07 5.14 -10.87
CA THR A 204 -8.87 5.98 -10.94
C THR A 204 -7.74 5.31 -11.73
N ILE A 205 -7.47 4.03 -11.46
CA ILE A 205 -6.46 3.24 -12.16
C ILE A 205 -6.78 3.09 -13.65
N LYS A 206 -8.06 2.80 -13.98
CA LYS A 206 -8.54 2.70 -15.37
C LYS A 206 -8.32 4.01 -16.12
N ASN A 207 -8.57 5.16 -15.49
CA ASN A 207 -8.36 6.46 -16.09
C ASN A 207 -6.87 6.75 -16.36
N ILE A 208 -5.97 6.38 -15.43
CA ILE A 208 -4.51 6.47 -15.64
C ILE A 208 -4.08 5.63 -16.85
N ARG A 209 -4.55 4.38 -16.95
CA ARG A 209 -4.29 3.54 -18.13
C ARG A 209 -4.75 4.19 -19.42
N ASN A 210 -5.95 4.74 -19.45
CA ASN A 210 -6.50 5.37 -20.64
C ASN A 210 -5.63 6.55 -21.09
N GLU A 211 -5.17 7.40 -20.17
CA GLU A 211 -4.24 8.48 -20.52
C GLU A 211 -2.92 7.95 -21.08
N ILE A 212 -2.36 6.88 -20.51
CA ILE A 212 -1.13 6.24 -21.06
C ILE A 212 -1.35 5.84 -22.51
N ILE A 213 -2.49 5.24 -22.84
CA ILE A 213 -2.83 4.80 -24.20
C ILE A 213 -3.06 6.01 -25.12
N GLU A 214 -3.80 7.01 -24.69
CA GLU A 214 -4.07 8.25 -25.45
C GLU A 214 -2.78 9.01 -25.79
N LEU A 215 -1.76 8.93 -24.95
CA LEU A 215 -0.44 9.52 -25.16
C LEU A 215 0.51 8.63 -25.99
N GLY A 216 0.02 7.55 -26.61
CA GLY A 216 0.80 6.68 -27.49
C GLY A 216 1.46 5.49 -26.79
N GLY A 217 1.28 5.31 -25.49
CA GLY A 217 1.74 4.11 -24.79
C GLY A 217 0.90 2.87 -25.14
N ARG A 218 1.47 1.69 -25.00
CA ARG A 218 0.81 0.41 -25.24
C ARG A 218 0.68 -0.38 -23.96
N VAL A 219 -0.51 -0.88 -23.62
CA VAL A 219 -0.77 -1.69 -22.42
C VAL A 219 -1.17 -3.10 -22.84
N MET A 220 -0.42 -4.10 -22.38
CA MET A 220 -0.61 -5.51 -22.71
C MET A 220 -0.94 -6.29 -21.44
N PHE A 221 -2.20 -6.71 -21.32
CA PHE A 221 -2.66 -7.62 -20.26
C PHE A 221 -2.46 -9.07 -20.66
N GLU A 222 -2.58 -9.99 -19.69
CA GLU A 222 -2.38 -11.44 -19.90
C GLU A 222 -1.02 -11.71 -20.58
N THR A 223 -0.01 -10.90 -20.19
CA THR A 223 1.33 -10.88 -20.75
C THR A 223 2.36 -10.95 -19.63
N LYS A 224 3.07 -12.06 -19.54
CA LYS A 224 4.01 -12.37 -18.45
C LYS A 224 5.45 -12.29 -18.93
N LEU A 225 6.32 -11.62 -18.18
CA LEU A 225 7.77 -11.72 -18.35
C LEU A 225 8.24 -13.12 -17.95
N VAL A 226 8.92 -13.84 -18.84
CA VAL A 226 9.43 -15.19 -18.59
C VAL A 226 10.93 -15.32 -18.70
N SER A 227 11.62 -14.40 -19.42
CA SER A 227 13.08 -14.35 -19.48
C SER A 227 13.58 -12.98 -19.94
N MET A 228 14.90 -12.76 -19.85
CA MET A 228 15.58 -11.58 -20.36
C MET A 228 16.88 -11.99 -21.06
N GLY A 229 17.20 -11.32 -22.18
CA GLY A 229 18.43 -11.51 -22.93
C GLY A 229 19.44 -10.40 -22.65
N PHE A 230 20.68 -10.77 -22.38
CA PHE A 230 21.79 -9.85 -22.09
C PHE A 230 23.00 -10.10 -23.01
N SER A 231 23.74 -9.05 -23.33
CA SER A 231 25.07 -9.12 -23.95
C SER A 231 25.95 -8.05 -23.32
N ASP A 232 27.16 -8.42 -22.90
CA ASP A 232 28.15 -7.51 -22.30
C ASP A 232 27.58 -6.70 -21.12
N ASN A 233 26.84 -7.37 -20.24
CA ASN A 233 26.13 -6.77 -19.10
C ASN A 233 25.10 -5.68 -19.51
N LYS A 234 24.61 -5.70 -20.73
CA LYS A 234 23.57 -4.80 -21.22
C LYS A 234 22.32 -5.58 -21.59
N LEU A 235 21.18 -5.05 -21.22
CA LEU A 235 19.88 -5.57 -21.63
C LEU A 235 19.75 -5.46 -23.16
N LYS A 236 19.24 -6.50 -23.81
CA LYS A 236 19.00 -6.56 -25.27
C LYS A 236 17.57 -6.91 -25.61
N SER A 237 16.94 -7.74 -24.80
CA SER A 237 15.58 -8.19 -25.07
C SER A 237 14.91 -8.70 -23.79
N ILE A 238 13.59 -8.81 -23.87
CA ILE A 238 12.81 -9.61 -22.94
C ILE A 238 12.05 -10.70 -23.71
N THR A 239 11.79 -11.82 -23.05
CA THR A 239 10.86 -12.84 -23.53
C THR A 239 9.57 -12.74 -22.71
N ILE A 240 8.45 -12.59 -23.39
CA ILE A 240 7.13 -12.55 -22.81
C ILE A 240 6.34 -13.79 -23.19
N GLU A 241 5.50 -14.26 -22.28
CA GLU A 241 4.50 -15.30 -22.52
C GLU A 241 3.13 -14.63 -22.70
N THR A 242 2.48 -14.94 -23.81
CA THR A 242 1.12 -14.51 -24.16
C THR A 242 0.26 -15.72 -24.43
N LYS A 243 -1.05 -15.53 -24.65
CA LYS A 243 -1.95 -16.62 -25.08
C LYS A 243 -1.54 -17.29 -26.40
N ASN A 244 -0.72 -16.61 -27.21
CA ASN A 244 -0.23 -17.11 -28.50
C ASN A 244 1.13 -17.80 -28.39
N GLY A 245 1.71 -17.89 -27.20
CA GLY A 245 3.03 -18.45 -26.93
C GLY A 245 4.05 -17.39 -26.54
N ASN A 246 5.32 -17.76 -26.60
CA ASN A 246 6.42 -16.88 -26.24
C ASN A 246 6.81 -15.97 -27.39
N GLU A 247 7.03 -14.69 -27.08
CA GLU A 247 7.48 -13.65 -28.01
C GLU A 247 8.71 -12.94 -27.44
N ILE A 248 9.66 -12.56 -28.31
CA ILE A 248 10.83 -11.78 -27.91
C ILE A 248 10.61 -10.33 -28.34
N ILE A 249 10.83 -9.41 -27.41
CA ILE A 249 10.80 -7.96 -27.66
C ILE A 249 12.19 -7.40 -27.42
N GLU A 250 12.80 -6.83 -28.46
CA GLU A 250 14.05 -6.11 -28.33
C GLU A 250 13.85 -4.81 -27.57
N THR A 251 14.72 -4.55 -26.60
CA THR A 251 14.71 -3.34 -25.78
C THR A 251 16.02 -3.19 -25.03
N ASP A 252 16.41 -1.97 -24.76
CA ASP A 252 17.58 -1.61 -23.98
C ASP A 252 17.22 -0.98 -22.60
N ASN A 253 15.94 -0.79 -22.32
CA ASN A 253 15.48 -0.23 -21.05
C ASN A 253 14.21 -0.92 -20.53
N VAL A 254 14.31 -1.55 -19.35
CA VAL A 254 13.19 -2.22 -18.67
C VAL A 254 13.06 -1.75 -17.22
N ILE A 255 11.89 -1.23 -16.86
CA ILE A 255 11.50 -1.01 -15.46
C ILE A 255 10.83 -2.28 -14.94
N LEU A 256 11.44 -2.92 -13.95
CA LEU A 256 10.97 -4.18 -13.36
C LEU A 256 10.13 -3.91 -12.11
N ALA A 257 8.82 -3.67 -12.29
CA ALA A 257 7.85 -3.27 -11.25
C ALA A 257 6.88 -4.42 -10.87
N ILE A 258 7.40 -5.63 -10.70
CA ILE A 258 6.67 -6.90 -10.61
C ILE A 258 5.85 -7.13 -9.34
N GLY A 259 6.01 -6.30 -8.29
CA GLY A 259 5.40 -6.52 -6.98
C GLY A 259 6.02 -7.67 -6.19
N HIS A 260 5.68 -7.76 -4.89
CA HIS A 260 6.31 -8.73 -3.97
C HIS A 260 5.80 -10.18 -4.13
N SER A 261 4.72 -10.40 -4.87
CA SER A 261 4.09 -11.73 -5.03
C SER A 261 4.52 -12.49 -6.29
N ALA A 262 5.33 -11.88 -7.17
CA ALA A 262 5.81 -12.49 -8.42
C ALA A 262 6.97 -13.46 -8.17
N ARG A 263 6.70 -14.52 -7.42
CA ARG A 263 7.70 -15.46 -6.88
C ARG A 263 8.39 -16.28 -7.97
N ASP A 264 7.66 -16.67 -9.00
CA ASP A 264 8.19 -17.30 -10.20
C ASP A 264 9.16 -16.37 -10.96
N THR A 265 8.87 -15.07 -10.95
CA THR A 265 9.81 -14.10 -11.55
C THR A 265 11.05 -13.94 -10.67
N PHE A 266 10.96 -13.98 -9.33
CA PHE A 266 12.15 -13.99 -8.48
C PHE A 266 13.02 -15.22 -8.71
N GLU A 267 12.44 -16.41 -8.90
CA GLU A 267 13.15 -17.62 -9.26
C GLU A 267 13.86 -17.45 -10.61
N MET A 268 13.16 -16.95 -11.64
CA MET A 268 13.74 -16.66 -12.95
C MET A 268 14.90 -15.66 -12.88
N LEU A 269 14.77 -14.57 -12.09
CA LEU A 269 15.83 -13.58 -11.91
C LEU A 269 17.07 -14.18 -11.21
N TYR A 270 16.84 -15.05 -10.24
CA TYR A 270 17.91 -15.78 -9.56
C TYR A 270 18.65 -16.72 -10.50
N ASP A 271 17.91 -17.46 -11.33
CA ASP A 271 18.49 -18.37 -12.34
C ASP A 271 19.31 -17.62 -13.39
N LEU A 272 18.89 -16.40 -13.74
CA LEU A 272 19.66 -15.47 -14.60
C LEU A 272 20.86 -14.82 -13.87
N LYS A 273 21.14 -15.22 -12.62
CA LYS A 273 22.27 -14.73 -11.79
C LYS A 273 22.22 -13.23 -11.50
N LEU A 274 21.03 -12.64 -11.48
CA LEU A 274 20.87 -11.27 -11.02
C LEU A 274 21.14 -11.18 -9.51
N PRO A 275 21.80 -10.12 -9.04
CA PRO A 275 22.10 -9.95 -7.62
C PRO A 275 20.82 -9.72 -6.81
N ILE A 276 20.47 -10.71 -6.01
CA ILE A 276 19.31 -10.70 -5.09
C ILE A 276 19.81 -10.98 -3.69
N GLU A 277 19.28 -10.25 -2.72
CA GLU A 277 19.57 -10.44 -1.29
C GLU A 277 18.30 -10.77 -0.52
N ALA A 278 18.43 -11.61 0.51
CA ALA A 278 17.38 -11.84 1.48
C ALA A 278 17.08 -10.54 2.26
N LYS A 279 15.82 -10.25 2.51
CA LYS A 279 15.40 -9.03 3.19
C LYS A 279 14.48 -9.37 4.36
N PRO A 280 14.63 -8.71 5.54
CA PRO A 280 13.69 -8.83 6.65
C PRO A 280 12.27 -8.48 6.21
N PHE A 281 11.28 -9.22 6.73
CA PHE A 281 9.86 -8.93 6.57
C PHE A 281 9.10 -9.28 7.85
N SER A 282 7.78 -9.36 7.82
CA SER A 282 6.99 -9.70 9.00
C SER A 282 5.85 -10.61 8.63
N VAL A 283 5.48 -11.48 9.56
CA VAL A 283 4.39 -12.45 9.42
C VAL A 283 3.49 -12.45 10.65
N GLY A 284 2.26 -12.91 10.48
CA GLY A 284 1.29 -13.04 11.55
C GLY A 284 -0.10 -13.38 11.02
N ALA A 285 -1.11 -12.72 11.57
CA ALA A 285 -2.51 -12.91 11.21
C ALA A 285 -3.27 -11.59 11.16
N ARG A 286 -4.42 -11.56 10.50
CA ARG A 286 -5.37 -10.45 10.60
C ARG A 286 -6.15 -10.56 11.90
N ILE A 287 -6.25 -9.47 12.66
CA ILE A 287 -7.09 -9.34 13.84
C ILE A 287 -8.27 -8.43 13.53
N GLU A 288 -9.48 -8.90 13.85
CA GLU A 288 -10.74 -8.19 13.63
C GLU A 288 -11.43 -7.85 14.94
N HIS A 289 -11.98 -6.63 15.01
CA HIS A 289 -12.79 -6.13 16.12
C HIS A 289 -14.04 -5.46 15.58
N LEU A 290 -15.12 -5.41 16.34
CA LEU A 290 -16.26 -4.57 16.00
C LEU A 290 -15.82 -3.11 15.86
N ARG A 291 -16.12 -2.48 14.71
CA ARG A 291 -15.76 -1.09 14.42
C ARG A 291 -16.23 -0.13 15.51
N GLN A 292 -17.46 -0.32 16.01
CA GLN A 292 -18.01 0.53 17.07
C GLN A 292 -17.20 0.48 18.36
N LYS A 293 -16.65 -0.70 18.74
CA LYS A 293 -15.77 -0.82 19.93
C LYS A 293 -14.47 -0.03 19.70
N VAL A 294 -13.88 -0.11 18.50
CA VAL A 294 -12.68 0.66 18.12
C VAL A 294 -12.96 2.16 18.10
N ASP A 295 -14.06 2.58 17.48
CA ASP A 295 -14.47 3.99 17.44
C ASP A 295 -14.66 4.56 18.86
N LYS A 296 -15.31 3.82 19.75
CA LYS A 296 -15.52 4.21 21.16
C LYS A 296 -14.19 4.30 21.92
N ALA A 297 -13.29 3.33 21.70
CA ALA A 297 -11.98 3.34 22.34
C ALA A 297 -11.13 4.55 21.92
N GLN A 298 -11.22 4.99 20.67
CA GLN A 298 -10.45 6.12 20.13
C GLN A 298 -11.11 7.49 20.36
N TYR A 299 -12.44 7.58 20.15
CA TYR A 299 -13.15 8.86 20.11
C TYR A 299 -14.07 9.12 21.32
N GLY A 300 -14.22 8.15 22.24
CA GLY A 300 -15.07 8.32 23.42
C GLY A 300 -16.51 8.70 23.04
N ARG A 301 -17.02 9.81 23.60
CA ARG A 301 -18.38 10.33 23.32
C ARG A 301 -18.59 10.82 21.89
N PHE A 302 -17.52 11.06 21.12
CA PHE A 302 -17.58 11.47 19.72
C PHE A 302 -17.62 10.30 18.73
N ALA A 303 -17.62 9.04 19.24
CA ALA A 303 -17.79 7.87 18.38
C ALA A 303 -19.09 7.97 17.57
N GLY A 304 -19.04 7.64 16.30
CA GLY A 304 -20.16 7.77 15.36
C GLY A 304 -20.35 9.17 14.76
N ASN A 305 -19.50 10.15 15.10
CA ASN A 305 -19.53 11.46 14.44
C ASN A 305 -19.12 11.32 12.95
N LYS A 306 -20.01 11.70 12.05
CA LYS A 306 -19.82 11.58 10.59
C LYS A 306 -18.57 12.32 10.07
N LYS A 307 -18.15 13.41 10.73
CA LYS A 307 -16.96 14.18 10.33
C LYS A 307 -15.64 13.52 10.73
N LEU A 308 -15.67 12.64 11.73
CA LEU A 308 -14.50 11.86 12.16
C LEU A 308 -14.34 10.58 11.32
N GLY A 309 -15.46 10.02 10.85
CA GLY A 309 -15.46 8.71 10.19
C GLY A 309 -15.05 7.58 11.15
N SER A 310 -14.69 6.44 10.60
CA SER A 310 -14.23 5.28 11.36
C SER A 310 -12.82 5.49 11.91
N ALA A 311 -12.62 5.13 13.18
CA ALA A 311 -11.36 5.32 13.87
C ALA A 311 -10.27 4.39 13.33
N ASN A 312 -9.05 4.90 13.28
CA ASN A 312 -7.87 4.12 12.96
C ASN A 312 -6.91 4.06 14.16
N TYR A 313 -6.07 3.02 14.19
CA TYR A 313 -5.01 2.89 15.18
C TYR A 313 -3.71 2.41 14.51
N LYS A 314 -2.61 2.66 15.20
CA LYS A 314 -1.29 2.11 14.91
C LYS A 314 -0.65 1.77 16.24
N LEU A 315 -0.47 0.49 16.52
CA LEU A 315 0.10 -0.03 17.75
C LEU A 315 1.42 -0.72 17.44
N SER A 316 2.38 -0.58 18.34
CA SER A 316 3.66 -1.30 18.24
C SER A 316 4.24 -1.50 19.63
N THR A 317 4.89 -2.61 19.84
CA THR A 317 5.60 -2.92 21.09
C THR A 317 6.86 -3.70 20.78
N HIS A 318 7.89 -3.50 21.62
CA HIS A 318 9.06 -4.35 21.65
C HIS A 318 8.93 -5.32 22.81
N LEU A 319 9.30 -6.55 22.57
CA LEU A 319 9.27 -7.62 23.56
C LEU A 319 10.65 -7.83 24.16
N ASP A 320 10.69 -8.47 25.32
CA ASP A 320 11.94 -8.74 26.05
C ASP A 320 12.88 -9.71 25.29
N ASN A 321 12.32 -10.50 24.37
CA ASN A 321 13.08 -11.35 23.44
C ASN A 321 13.66 -10.57 22.23
N GLY A 322 13.59 -9.23 22.22
CA GLY A 322 14.11 -8.36 21.16
C GLY A 322 13.20 -8.24 19.92
N ARG A 323 12.07 -8.96 19.85
CA ARG A 323 11.19 -8.91 18.68
C ARG A 323 10.21 -7.74 18.74
N GLY A 324 10.02 -7.09 17.58
CA GLY A 324 8.96 -6.09 17.39
C GLY A 324 7.65 -6.77 17.01
N VAL A 325 6.57 -6.38 17.68
CA VAL A 325 5.19 -6.73 17.31
C VAL A 325 4.44 -5.45 17.01
N TYR A 326 3.69 -5.41 15.90
CA TYR A 326 3.02 -4.20 15.48
C TYR A 326 1.78 -4.47 14.62
N THR A 327 0.87 -3.49 14.63
CA THR A 327 -0.26 -3.48 13.72
C THR A 327 0.13 -2.85 12.39
N PHE A 328 -0.29 -3.48 11.28
CA PHE A 328 0.02 -3.01 9.94
C PHE A 328 -1.22 -3.00 9.06
N CYS A 329 -1.25 -2.11 8.08
CA CYS A 329 -2.36 -1.97 7.12
C CYS A 329 -3.75 -2.09 7.77
N MET A 330 -3.97 -1.35 8.89
CA MET A 330 -5.26 -1.31 9.59
C MET A 330 -6.33 -0.75 8.65
N CYS A 331 -7.42 -1.48 8.48
CA CYS A 331 -8.56 -1.16 7.61
C CYS A 331 -9.78 -0.81 8.49
N PRO A 332 -10.02 0.48 8.75
CA PRO A 332 -11.20 0.91 9.50
C PRO A 332 -12.47 0.57 8.73
N GLY A 333 -13.48 0.05 9.41
CA GLY A 333 -14.75 -0.32 8.75
C GLY A 333 -14.52 -1.12 7.47
N GLY A 334 -13.66 -2.14 7.54
CA GLY A 334 -13.22 -2.93 6.40
C GLY A 334 -13.40 -4.43 6.61
N LYS A 335 -12.90 -5.20 5.66
CA LYS A 335 -13.04 -6.66 5.61
C LYS A 335 -11.68 -7.33 5.49
N VAL A 336 -11.53 -8.51 6.07
CA VAL A 336 -10.47 -9.45 5.75
C VAL A 336 -10.83 -10.17 4.45
N VAL A 337 -9.84 -10.39 3.60
CA VAL A 337 -10.04 -11.06 2.29
C VAL A 337 -8.99 -12.13 2.08
N ASN A 338 -9.37 -13.17 1.34
CA ASN A 338 -8.42 -14.14 0.82
C ASN A 338 -7.63 -13.51 -0.34
N ALA A 339 -6.31 -13.42 -0.18
CA ALA A 339 -5.39 -12.79 -1.11
C ALA A 339 -4.43 -13.80 -1.77
N SER A 340 -4.82 -15.06 -1.82
CA SER A 340 -4.05 -16.15 -2.45
C SER A 340 -3.76 -15.86 -3.92
N SER A 341 -2.59 -16.32 -4.39
CA SER A 341 -2.17 -16.18 -5.79
C SER A 341 -1.42 -17.41 -6.32
N GLU A 342 -1.16 -18.39 -5.48
CA GLU A 342 -0.53 -19.67 -5.86
C GLU A 342 -1.44 -20.84 -5.45
N LYS A 343 -1.45 -21.92 -6.23
CA LYS A 343 -2.24 -23.11 -5.93
C LYS A 343 -1.84 -23.74 -4.59
N ASN A 344 -2.84 -24.18 -3.82
CA ASN A 344 -2.66 -24.87 -2.53
C ASN A 344 -1.89 -24.01 -1.50
N ARG A 345 -2.03 -22.69 -1.57
CA ARG A 345 -1.45 -21.73 -0.63
C ARG A 345 -2.45 -20.65 -0.29
N LEU A 346 -2.55 -20.33 0.98
CA LEU A 346 -3.52 -19.35 1.47
C LEU A 346 -2.81 -18.23 2.20
N CYS A 347 -3.10 -17.01 1.80
CA CYS A 347 -2.74 -15.81 2.56
C CYS A 347 -3.92 -14.84 2.61
N THR A 348 -3.94 -14.05 3.67
CA THR A 348 -4.98 -13.04 3.92
C THR A 348 -4.45 -11.64 3.73
N ASN A 349 -5.36 -10.71 3.47
CA ASN A 349 -5.11 -9.27 3.50
C ASN A 349 -6.38 -8.57 4.01
N GLY A 350 -6.33 -7.24 4.13
CA GLY A 350 -7.49 -6.42 4.46
C GLY A 350 -7.78 -5.39 3.39
N MET A 351 -9.06 -5.08 3.24
CA MET A 351 -9.51 -4.00 2.37
C MET A 351 -10.64 -3.21 3.02
N SER A 352 -10.88 -1.99 2.56
CA SER A 352 -12.10 -1.24 2.85
C SER A 352 -12.52 -0.39 1.66
N GLU A 353 -13.80 -0.10 1.60
CA GLU A 353 -14.36 0.90 0.69
C GLU A 353 -14.01 2.31 1.20
N PHE A 354 -14.20 3.31 0.36
CA PHE A 354 -13.96 4.71 0.73
C PHE A 354 -14.77 5.13 1.96
N ALA A 355 -16.01 4.69 2.05
CA ALA A 355 -16.90 5.00 3.19
C ALA A 355 -16.46 4.39 4.53
N ARG A 356 -15.66 3.31 4.53
CA ARG A 356 -15.17 2.62 5.75
C ARG A 356 -16.28 2.32 6.76
N ASN A 357 -17.40 1.80 6.29
CA ASN A 357 -18.62 1.63 7.08
C ASN A 357 -19.00 0.16 7.36
N ALA A 358 -18.12 -0.80 7.07
CA ALA A 358 -18.35 -2.19 7.41
C ALA A 358 -18.45 -2.40 8.94
N GLU A 359 -18.99 -3.54 9.35
CA GLU A 359 -19.24 -3.87 10.76
C GLU A 359 -17.94 -3.96 11.58
N ASN A 360 -16.89 -4.56 10.97
CA ASN A 360 -15.60 -4.73 11.61
C ASN A 360 -14.58 -3.69 11.16
N SER A 361 -13.56 -3.51 12.01
CA SER A 361 -12.27 -2.95 11.66
C SER A 361 -11.21 -4.03 11.82
N ASN A 362 -10.23 -4.10 10.93
CA ASN A 362 -9.18 -5.11 11.00
C ASN A 362 -7.79 -4.53 10.79
N SER A 363 -6.78 -5.24 11.25
CA SER A 363 -5.37 -4.95 10.94
C SER A 363 -4.56 -6.25 10.89
N ALA A 364 -3.48 -6.27 10.14
CA ALA A 364 -2.46 -7.28 10.36
C ALA A 364 -1.83 -7.07 11.75
N LEU A 365 -1.66 -8.13 12.51
CA LEU A 365 -0.83 -8.20 13.72
C LEU A 365 0.42 -9.00 13.34
N LEU A 366 1.54 -8.33 13.28
CA LEU A 366 2.77 -8.85 12.67
C LEU A 366 3.93 -8.90 13.65
N VAL A 367 4.75 -9.91 13.48
CA VAL A 367 6.03 -10.10 14.16
C VAL A 367 7.15 -9.98 13.14
N GLY A 368 8.16 -9.16 13.44
CA GLY A 368 9.34 -9.02 12.61
C GLY A 368 10.17 -10.31 12.59
N ILE A 369 10.61 -10.71 11.40
CA ILE A 369 11.51 -11.83 11.17
C ILE A 369 12.68 -11.37 10.29
N ASN A 370 13.83 -11.95 10.53
CA ASN A 370 15.10 -11.60 9.88
C ASN A 370 15.63 -12.79 9.06
N PRO A 371 16.61 -12.59 8.19
CA PRO A 371 17.26 -13.68 7.47
C PRO A 371 17.79 -14.82 8.38
N ASP A 372 18.25 -14.51 9.60
CA ASP A 372 18.68 -15.52 10.58
C ASP A 372 17.53 -16.45 11.05
N ASP A 373 16.27 -16.04 10.88
CA ASP A 373 15.10 -16.86 11.17
C ASP A 373 14.73 -17.78 10.00
N TYR A 374 15.39 -17.65 8.85
CA TYR A 374 15.14 -18.49 7.69
C TYR A 374 15.95 -19.78 7.82
N GLU A 375 15.39 -20.86 7.34
CA GLU A 375 16.03 -22.19 7.47
C GLU A 375 17.21 -22.38 6.48
N SER A 376 17.67 -21.32 5.80
CA SER A 376 18.67 -21.39 4.73
C SER A 376 19.26 -20.02 4.43
N ASP A 377 20.52 -19.98 4.02
CA ASP A 377 21.22 -18.77 3.52
C ASP A 377 20.87 -18.43 2.06
N HIS A 378 19.95 -19.16 1.44
CA HIS A 378 19.54 -18.91 0.06
C HIS A 378 18.86 -17.51 -0.05
N PRO A 379 19.19 -16.68 -1.05
CA PRO A 379 18.59 -15.33 -1.18
C PRO A 379 17.07 -15.31 -1.23
N LEU A 380 16.43 -16.41 -1.67
CA LEU A 380 14.99 -16.57 -1.72
C LEU A 380 14.41 -17.30 -0.49
N ALA A 381 15.19 -17.58 0.55
CA ALA A 381 14.74 -18.36 1.72
C ALA A 381 13.51 -17.75 2.40
N GLY A 382 13.43 -16.41 2.51
CA GLY A 382 12.27 -15.73 3.05
C GLY A 382 10.99 -15.97 2.22
N MET A 383 11.10 -16.05 0.90
CA MET A 383 10.00 -16.40 0.00
C MET A 383 9.55 -17.85 0.21
N TYR A 384 10.49 -18.79 0.40
CA TYR A 384 10.16 -20.19 0.68
C TYR A 384 9.50 -20.35 2.04
N LEU A 385 9.92 -19.58 3.05
CA LEU A 385 9.25 -19.54 4.35
C LEU A 385 7.79 -19.04 4.22
N GLN A 386 7.55 -17.98 3.46
CA GLN A 386 6.18 -17.53 3.18
C GLN A 386 5.34 -18.66 2.55
N ARG A 387 5.87 -19.35 1.53
CA ARG A 387 5.19 -20.49 0.87
C ARG A 387 4.88 -21.61 1.85
N LYS A 388 5.81 -21.93 2.76
CA LYS A 388 5.62 -22.96 3.81
C LYS A 388 4.44 -22.61 4.72
N LEU A 389 4.38 -21.35 5.20
CA LEU A 389 3.29 -20.87 6.06
C LEU A 389 1.94 -20.84 5.33
N GLU A 390 1.93 -20.39 4.09
CA GLU A 390 0.74 -20.32 3.25
C GLU A 390 0.20 -21.72 2.91
N SER A 391 1.08 -22.73 2.72
CA SER A 391 0.67 -24.13 2.52
C SER A 391 0.07 -24.71 3.79
N LYS A 392 0.66 -24.45 4.98
CA LYS A 392 0.07 -24.88 6.26
C LYS A 392 -1.30 -24.23 6.49
N ALA A 393 -1.45 -22.95 6.16
CA ALA A 393 -2.73 -22.24 6.28
C ALA A 393 -3.79 -22.84 5.35
N PHE A 394 -3.42 -23.22 4.12
CA PHE A 394 -4.32 -23.88 3.17
C PHE A 394 -4.83 -25.21 3.71
N VAL A 395 -3.93 -26.05 4.26
CA VAL A 395 -4.32 -27.34 4.88
C VAL A 395 -5.22 -27.11 6.10
N ALA A 396 -4.86 -26.18 6.99
CA ALA A 396 -5.65 -25.86 8.18
C ALA A 396 -7.03 -25.26 7.85
N GLY A 397 -7.18 -24.64 6.68
CA GLY A 397 -8.46 -24.17 6.13
C GLY A 397 -9.29 -25.25 5.45
N GLY A 398 -8.85 -26.51 5.41
CA GLY A 398 -9.59 -27.64 4.82
C GLY A 398 -9.35 -27.84 3.32
N GLU A 399 -8.23 -27.34 2.80
CA GLU A 399 -7.75 -27.53 1.40
C GLU A 399 -8.71 -26.99 0.31
N ASN A 400 -9.55 -26.04 0.67
CA ASN A 400 -10.58 -25.47 -0.21
C ASN A 400 -10.55 -23.92 -0.25
N TYR A 401 -9.46 -23.31 0.20
CA TYR A 401 -9.28 -21.85 0.36
C TYR A 401 -10.16 -21.21 1.44
N ASN A 402 -10.83 -21.96 2.32
CA ASN A 402 -11.36 -21.38 3.54
C ASN A 402 -10.21 -20.88 4.44
N ALA A 403 -10.35 -19.72 5.02
CA ALA A 403 -9.30 -19.16 5.87
C ALA A 403 -9.34 -19.81 7.27
N PRO A 404 -8.19 -20.23 7.83
CA PRO A 404 -8.13 -20.66 9.23
C PRO A 404 -8.37 -19.46 10.14
N ILE A 405 -9.35 -19.60 11.05
CA ILE A 405 -9.69 -18.56 12.03
C ILE A 405 -9.59 -19.09 13.47
N GLN A 406 -9.34 -18.15 14.39
CA GLN A 406 -9.26 -18.46 15.82
C GLN A 406 -9.69 -17.22 16.63
N ARG A 407 -10.48 -17.41 17.70
CA ARG A 407 -10.74 -16.33 18.64
C ARG A 407 -9.47 -15.98 19.43
N VAL A 408 -9.31 -14.73 19.80
CA VAL A 408 -8.14 -14.26 20.56
C VAL A 408 -8.02 -15.01 21.89
N ASP A 409 -9.12 -15.23 22.63
CA ASP A 409 -9.09 -16.02 23.89
C ASP A 409 -8.55 -17.44 23.66
N ASP A 410 -8.99 -18.10 22.60
CA ASP A 410 -8.55 -19.45 22.28
C ASP A 410 -7.09 -19.51 21.80
N PHE A 411 -6.65 -18.48 21.04
CA PHE A 411 -5.24 -18.32 20.63
C PHE A 411 -4.31 -18.15 21.83
N LEU A 412 -4.69 -17.29 22.77
CA LEU A 412 -3.90 -17.03 23.99
C LEU A 412 -3.79 -18.27 24.89
N ASN A 413 -4.79 -19.15 24.84
CA ASN A 413 -4.84 -20.41 25.59
C ASN A 413 -4.38 -21.64 24.77
N ASN A 414 -3.83 -21.43 23.56
CA ASN A 414 -3.34 -22.48 22.66
C ASN A 414 -4.36 -23.61 22.41
N ARG A 415 -5.59 -23.26 22.10
CA ARG A 415 -6.67 -24.21 21.81
C ARG A 415 -7.43 -23.84 20.54
N LYS A 416 -7.88 -24.82 19.78
CA LYS A 416 -8.74 -24.62 18.61
C LYS A 416 -10.06 -23.96 19.02
N SER A 417 -10.51 -22.94 18.28
CA SER A 417 -11.87 -22.39 18.46
C SER A 417 -12.94 -23.36 17.96
N THR A 418 -14.11 -23.34 18.61
CA THR A 418 -15.27 -24.15 18.26
C THR A 418 -16.52 -23.34 17.98
N HIS A 419 -16.51 -22.05 18.32
CA HIS A 419 -17.63 -21.13 18.15
C HIS A 419 -17.12 -19.70 17.99
N LEU A 420 -17.98 -18.81 17.51
CA LEU A 420 -17.76 -17.37 17.45
C LEU A 420 -18.38 -16.69 18.66
N GLY A 421 -17.74 -15.59 19.10
CA GLY A 421 -18.34 -14.65 20.04
C GLY A 421 -19.11 -13.54 19.32
N ASP A 422 -19.00 -12.31 19.85
CA ASP A 422 -19.63 -11.11 19.28
C ASP A 422 -19.11 -10.78 17.89
N VAL A 423 -17.82 -10.97 17.64
CA VAL A 423 -17.16 -10.63 16.37
C VAL A 423 -17.38 -11.75 15.35
N LYS A 424 -18.02 -11.43 14.24
CA LYS A 424 -18.17 -12.33 13.08
C LYS A 424 -17.05 -12.07 12.08
N PRO A 425 -16.36 -13.11 11.56
CA PRO A 425 -15.30 -12.91 10.58
C PRO A 425 -15.84 -12.28 9.31
N SER A 426 -15.19 -11.20 8.87
CA SER A 426 -15.65 -10.43 7.70
C SER A 426 -15.26 -11.06 6.36
N ILE A 427 -14.43 -12.12 6.37
CA ILE A 427 -14.08 -12.90 5.18
C ILE A 427 -15.29 -13.65 4.58
N GLY A 428 -16.44 -13.60 5.24
CA GLY A 428 -17.68 -14.28 4.83
C GLY A 428 -17.73 -15.73 5.35
N PRO A 429 -18.49 -16.62 4.68
CA PRO A 429 -18.65 -18.00 5.13
C PRO A 429 -17.42 -18.88 4.89
N ASN A 430 -16.42 -18.38 4.17
CA ASN A 430 -15.26 -19.16 3.71
C ASN A 430 -14.16 -19.21 4.78
N TYR A 431 -14.46 -19.79 5.95
CA TYR A 431 -13.50 -19.99 7.02
C TYR A 431 -13.60 -21.39 7.64
N GLU A 432 -12.55 -21.79 8.35
CA GLU A 432 -12.47 -23.00 9.14
C GLU A 432 -11.91 -22.68 10.53
N PHE A 433 -12.55 -23.19 11.59
CA PHE A 433 -11.98 -23.09 12.93
C PHE A 433 -10.67 -23.86 13.01
N SER A 434 -9.62 -23.22 13.48
CA SER A 434 -8.28 -23.80 13.50
C SER A 434 -7.51 -23.36 14.74
N ASN A 435 -6.35 -23.97 14.97
CA ASN A 435 -5.38 -23.49 15.93
C ASN A 435 -4.21 -22.85 15.16
N LEU A 436 -4.13 -21.51 15.12
CA LEU A 436 -3.07 -20.79 14.40
C LEU A 436 -1.68 -21.05 14.99
N ASN A 437 -1.59 -21.52 16.25
CA ASN A 437 -0.32 -21.91 16.86
C ASN A 437 0.34 -23.11 16.16
N GLU A 438 -0.41 -23.90 15.38
CA GLU A 438 0.11 -25.03 14.59
C GLU A 438 0.61 -24.59 13.20
N ILE A 439 0.20 -23.40 12.75
CA ILE A 439 0.52 -22.86 11.43
C ILE A 439 1.79 -21.99 11.47
N LEU A 440 1.81 -21.03 12.38
CA LEU A 440 2.92 -20.08 12.54
C LEU A 440 4.04 -20.70 13.40
N PRO A 441 5.30 -20.26 13.23
CA PRO A 441 6.39 -20.67 14.10
C PRO A 441 6.14 -20.28 15.57
N GLU A 442 6.62 -21.08 16.51
CA GLU A 442 6.41 -20.88 17.96
C GLU A 442 6.84 -19.47 18.43
N TYR A 443 7.99 -18.99 17.95
CA TYR A 443 8.46 -17.66 18.31
C TYR A 443 7.56 -16.53 17.79
N VAL A 444 6.86 -16.74 16.68
CA VAL A 444 5.86 -15.80 16.14
C VAL A 444 4.60 -15.84 17.02
N ASN A 445 4.10 -17.04 17.33
CA ASN A 445 2.91 -17.22 18.17
C ASN A 445 3.10 -16.61 19.55
N THR A 446 4.19 -16.94 20.22
CA THR A 446 4.54 -16.39 21.54
C THR A 446 4.64 -14.86 21.50
N SER A 447 5.27 -14.32 20.46
CA SER A 447 5.38 -12.87 20.28
C SER A 447 4.02 -12.21 20.02
N MET A 448 3.18 -12.81 19.18
CA MET A 448 1.82 -12.31 18.93
C MET A 448 0.99 -12.30 20.22
N ALA A 449 1.01 -13.38 20.99
CA ALA A 449 0.25 -13.49 22.25
C ALA A 449 0.66 -12.39 23.24
N GLN A 450 1.97 -12.20 23.46
CA GLN A 450 2.47 -11.12 24.31
C GLN A 450 2.14 -9.74 23.76
N GLY A 451 2.20 -9.59 22.43
CA GLY A 451 1.85 -8.36 21.72
C GLY A 451 0.39 -7.96 21.92
N ILE A 452 -0.55 -8.91 21.79
CA ILE A 452 -1.99 -8.69 22.01
C ILE A 452 -2.23 -8.13 23.42
N VAL A 453 -1.69 -8.79 24.45
CA VAL A 453 -1.86 -8.37 25.85
C VAL A 453 -1.25 -6.98 26.10
N LYS A 454 -0.04 -6.71 25.59
CA LYS A 454 0.58 -5.38 25.73
C LYS A 454 -0.21 -4.29 24.98
N MET A 455 -0.75 -4.60 23.80
CA MET A 455 -1.54 -3.66 22.99
C MET A 455 -2.94 -3.42 23.55
N GLY A 456 -3.54 -4.38 24.28
CA GLY A 456 -4.78 -4.18 25.03
C GLY A 456 -4.67 -3.05 26.06
N ARG A 457 -3.48 -2.86 26.66
CA ARG A 457 -3.20 -1.72 27.56
C ARG A 457 -3.08 -0.38 26.83
N MET A 458 -2.72 -0.39 25.53
CA MET A 458 -2.58 0.82 24.70
C MET A 458 -3.91 1.24 24.07
N LEU A 459 -4.71 0.27 23.65
CA LEU A 459 -6.02 0.46 23.04
C LEU A 459 -7.00 -0.48 23.74
N HIS A 460 -7.86 0.07 24.57
CA HIS A 460 -8.86 -0.70 25.31
C HIS A 460 -9.72 -1.57 24.39
N GLY A 461 -9.78 -2.86 24.66
CA GLY A 461 -10.51 -3.85 23.86
C GLY A 461 -9.73 -4.39 22.66
N PHE A 462 -8.44 -4.07 22.50
CA PHE A 462 -7.62 -4.73 21.46
C PHE A 462 -7.37 -6.21 21.78
N ASP A 463 -7.31 -6.55 23.05
CA ASP A 463 -7.19 -7.91 23.60
C ASP A 463 -8.54 -8.56 23.92
N ASP A 464 -9.65 -8.07 23.34
CA ASP A 464 -10.97 -8.66 23.48
C ASP A 464 -10.93 -10.14 23.06
N GLY A 465 -11.33 -11.03 23.98
CA GLY A 465 -11.30 -12.49 23.74
C GLY A 465 -12.16 -12.94 22.57
N ASP A 466 -13.19 -12.16 22.20
CA ASP A 466 -14.07 -12.42 21.06
C ASP A 466 -13.53 -11.86 19.74
N ALA A 467 -12.45 -11.07 19.75
CA ALA A 467 -11.76 -10.67 18.53
C ALA A 467 -11.31 -11.91 17.74
N VAL A 468 -11.33 -11.80 16.42
CA VAL A 468 -11.03 -12.93 15.53
C VAL A 468 -9.68 -12.73 14.85
N LEU A 469 -8.82 -13.74 14.96
CA LEU A 469 -7.59 -13.86 14.18
C LEU A 469 -7.89 -14.68 12.93
N THR A 470 -7.43 -14.21 11.77
CA THR A 470 -7.55 -14.89 10.48
C THR A 470 -6.15 -15.06 9.89
N GLY A 471 -5.71 -16.29 9.70
CA GLY A 471 -4.35 -16.62 9.22
C GLY A 471 -4.31 -16.96 7.74
N VAL A 472 -3.16 -16.78 7.08
CA VAL A 472 -1.97 -16.11 7.60
C VAL A 472 -1.73 -14.83 6.81
N GLU A 473 -1.24 -13.80 7.46
CA GLU A 473 -0.71 -12.60 6.79
C GLU A 473 0.80 -12.81 6.63
N SER A 474 1.23 -13.27 5.46
CA SER A 474 2.63 -13.63 5.16
C SER A 474 3.33 -12.64 4.24
N ARG A 475 2.57 -11.76 3.58
CA ARG A 475 3.05 -10.88 2.51
C ARG A 475 3.03 -9.41 2.89
N SER A 476 3.53 -9.07 4.07
CA SER A 476 3.59 -7.69 4.56
C SER A 476 4.56 -6.80 3.77
N SER A 477 5.60 -7.38 3.19
CA SER A 477 6.56 -6.72 2.30
C SER A 477 7.34 -7.77 1.50
N SER A 478 8.16 -7.31 0.53
CA SER A 478 9.04 -8.20 -0.24
C SER A 478 10.05 -8.88 0.69
N PRO A 479 10.22 -10.21 0.59
CA PRO A 479 11.25 -10.95 1.34
C PRO A 479 12.64 -10.86 0.69
N VAL A 480 12.74 -10.19 -0.45
CA VAL A 480 13.96 -10.05 -1.23
C VAL A 480 14.24 -8.60 -1.61
N ARG A 481 15.49 -8.31 -1.92
CA ARG A 481 15.93 -7.09 -2.57
C ARG A 481 16.70 -7.42 -3.85
N ILE A 482 16.26 -6.86 -4.98
CA ILE A 482 16.97 -6.94 -6.25
C ILE A 482 17.92 -5.74 -6.29
N MET A 483 19.23 -5.99 -6.31
CA MET A 483 20.24 -4.96 -6.12
C MET A 483 20.31 -3.99 -7.29
N ARG A 484 20.30 -2.68 -6.97
CA ARG A 484 20.44 -1.59 -7.95
C ARG A 484 21.39 -0.51 -7.46
N LYS A 485 21.98 0.25 -8.37
CA LYS A 485 22.81 1.42 -8.10
C LYS A 485 21.93 2.55 -7.51
N THR A 486 22.50 3.35 -6.63
CA THR A 486 21.75 4.43 -5.95
C THR A 486 21.57 5.67 -6.81
N ASP A 487 22.47 5.95 -7.72
CA ASP A 487 22.53 7.13 -8.58
C ASP A 487 21.74 6.96 -9.90
N THR A 488 21.95 5.84 -10.59
CA THR A 488 21.29 5.55 -11.88
C THR A 488 20.00 4.76 -11.72
N LEU A 489 19.80 4.07 -10.59
CA LEU A 489 18.72 3.12 -10.32
C LEU A 489 18.74 1.87 -11.23
N GLU A 490 19.76 1.69 -12.04
CA GLU A 490 19.98 0.47 -12.80
C GLU A 490 20.44 -0.67 -11.90
N SER A 491 20.18 -1.90 -12.31
CA SER A 491 20.78 -3.09 -11.68
C SER A 491 22.31 -2.91 -11.53
N VAL A 492 22.87 -3.40 -10.43
CA VAL A 492 24.32 -3.32 -10.21
C VAL A 492 25.10 -4.13 -11.26
N LEU A 493 24.46 -5.12 -11.90
CA LEU A 493 25.07 -5.99 -12.89
C LEU A 493 24.68 -5.62 -14.33
N ILE A 494 23.41 -5.31 -14.57
CA ILE A 494 22.84 -5.16 -15.92
C ILE A 494 22.47 -3.70 -16.19
N GLU A 495 23.12 -3.08 -17.15
CA GLU A 495 22.75 -1.77 -17.70
C GLU A 495 21.41 -1.87 -18.44
N GLY A 496 20.53 -0.88 -18.25
CA GLY A 496 19.20 -0.82 -18.86
C GLY A 496 18.11 -1.57 -18.10
N LEU A 497 18.45 -2.28 -17.01
CA LEU A 497 17.46 -2.92 -16.13
C LEU A 497 17.28 -2.11 -14.86
N TYR A 498 16.04 -1.67 -14.56
CA TYR A 498 15.68 -0.82 -13.42
C TYR A 498 14.78 -1.59 -12.43
N PRO A 499 15.35 -2.28 -11.41
CA PRO A 499 14.56 -2.88 -10.34
C PRO A 499 13.76 -1.82 -9.58
N CYS A 500 12.42 -1.94 -9.53
CA CYS A 500 11.55 -0.87 -9.11
C CYS A 500 10.45 -1.33 -8.14
N GLY A 501 10.10 -0.46 -7.22
CA GLY A 501 8.94 -0.59 -6.35
C GLY A 501 9.10 -1.61 -5.23
N GLU A 502 7.96 -2.14 -4.77
CA GLU A 502 7.90 -3.03 -3.62
C GLU A 502 8.51 -4.41 -3.91
N GLY A 503 8.31 -4.95 -5.10
CA GLY A 503 8.88 -6.24 -5.50
C GLY A 503 10.40 -6.24 -5.47
N ALA A 504 11.01 -5.16 -5.92
CA ALA A 504 12.47 -4.98 -5.86
C ALA A 504 12.99 -4.62 -4.44
N GLY A 505 12.11 -4.43 -3.45
CA GLY A 505 12.50 -4.18 -2.06
C GLY A 505 12.79 -2.71 -1.72
N TYR A 506 12.36 -1.76 -2.56
CA TYR A 506 12.63 -0.30 -2.38
C TYR A 506 11.40 0.51 -1.98
N ALA A 507 10.23 -0.09 -1.94
CA ALA A 507 8.99 0.54 -1.52
C ALA A 507 8.18 -0.38 -0.59
N GLY A 508 7.16 0.17 0.07
CA GLY A 508 6.28 -0.59 0.96
C GLY A 508 4.88 0.06 1.01
N GLY A 509 4.24 0.25 -0.14
CA GLY A 509 2.89 0.78 -0.27
C GLY A 509 2.71 1.65 -1.52
N ILE A 510 1.47 2.05 -1.79
CA ILE A 510 1.05 2.70 -3.05
C ILE A 510 1.91 3.93 -3.38
N ILE A 511 2.01 4.90 -2.46
CA ILE A 511 2.74 6.16 -2.71
C ILE A 511 4.23 5.92 -2.92
N SER A 512 4.88 5.14 -2.04
CA SER A 512 6.32 4.90 -2.17
C SER A 512 6.67 4.12 -3.44
N ALA A 513 5.80 3.18 -3.84
CA ALA A 513 5.96 2.44 -5.10
C ALA A 513 5.78 3.35 -6.33
N ALA A 514 4.74 4.20 -6.34
CA ALA A 514 4.52 5.18 -7.40
C ALA A 514 5.68 6.18 -7.53
N VAL A 515 6.18 6.70 -6.40
CA VAL A 515 7.36 7.60 -6.38
C VAL A 515 8.60 6.90 -6.93
N ASP A 516 8.82 5.65 -6.59
CA ASP A 516 9.96 4.89 -7.10
C ASP A 516 9.83 4.64 -8.62
N GLY A 517 8.62 4.36 -9.11
CA GLY A 517 8.32 4.28 -10.54
C GLY A 517 8.62 5.57 -11.29
N ILE A 518 8.20 6.72 -10.73
CA ILE A 518 8.52 8.04 -11.30
C ILE A 518 10.03 8.25 -11.38
N LYS A 519 10.78 7.92 -10.32
CA LYS A 519 12.25 8.05 -10.31
C LYS A 519 12.92 7.20 -11.39
N CYS A 520 12.50 5.95 -11.56
CA CYS A 520 13.05 5.08 -12.61
C CYS A 520 12.74 5.64 -14.01
N ALA A 521 11.52 6.13 -14.23
CA ALA A 521 11.15 6.79 -15.48
C ALA A 521 12.00 8.03 -15.77
N GLU A 522 12.19 8.90 -14.76
CA GLU A 522 13.06 10.07 -14.88
C GLU A 522 14.49 9.70 -15.27
N LYS A 523 15.05 8.62 -14.69
CA LYS A 523 16.41 8.15 -15.05
C LYS A 523 16.51 7.66 -16.48
N ILE A 524 15.49 6.99 -16.99
CA ILE A 524 15.43 6.59 -18.41
C ILE A 524 15.34 7.82 -19.31
N ILE A 525 14.51 8.82 -18.96
CA ILE A 525 14.39 10.06 -19.73
C ILE A 525 15.71 10.85 -19.70
N GLU A 526 16.38 10.96 -18.54
CA GLU A 526 17.70 11.61 -18.42
C GLU A 526 18.74 10.89 -19.30
N LYS A 527 18.72 9.54 -19.36
CA LYS A 527 19.63 8.74 -20.17
C LYS A 527 19.37 8.93 -21.67
N SER A 528 18.10 9.02 -22.10
CA SER A 528 17.71 9.20 -23.50
C SER A 528 18.13 10.56 -24.10
N ASN A 529 18.47 11.54 -23.26
CA ASN A 529 18.91 12.89 -23.66
C ASN A 529 20.44 13.06 -23.64
N LYS A 530 21.20 11.99 -23.34
CA LYS A 530 22.67 11.99 -23.38
C LYS A 530 23.18 11.39 -24.68
#